data_f4ba38f84174658d647d66c9291fda98
#
_entry.id   f4ba38f84174658d647d66c9291fda98
#
_cell.length_a   1.000
_cell.length_b   1.000
_cell.length_c   1.000
_cell.angle_alpha   90.00
_cell.angle_beta   90.00
_cell.angle_gamma   90.00
#
_symmetry.space_group_name_H-M   'P 1'
#
loop_
_entity.id
_entity.type
_entity.pdbx_description
1 polymer ?
#
loop_
_entity_poly.entity_id
_entity_poly.type
_entity_poly.pdbx_seq_one_letter_code
_entity_poly.pdbx_strand_id
1 'polypeptide(L)'
;LEDAVLNLDVMPSMRCMMTAGPALERDHIAGYNCSYVAIDNARAFDEIMYILMCGTGVGFSVESKYVEQLPVVAEKFYDSDTVVVVADSKLGWAKSLRELIHLLYAGQVPKWDVTRVRPAGAPLKTFGGRASGPDPLVDVFNFVVRTFKNAAGRKLNTLECHDIVCKIAEVVVVGGVRRSALISLSDLDDSRMREAKSGQWWVTEPQRALANN
;
A
#
# COMPACT_ATOMS: atom_id res chain seq x y z
N LEU A 1 36.70 10.48 -0.48
CA LEU A 1 35.33 10.58 -1.00
C LEU A 1 34.84 12.03 -0.98
N GLU A 2 35.04 12.76 0.14
CA GLU A 2 34.66 14.16 0.28
C GLU A 2 35.26 15.03 -0.82
N ASP A 3 36.56 14.92 -1.07
CA ASP A 3 37.27 15.67 -2.14
C ASP A 3 36.67 15.36 -3.52
N ALA A 4 36.35 14.10 -3.80
CA ALA A 4 35.77 13.71 -5.07
C ALA A 4 34.35 14.29 -5.28
N VAL A 5 33.56 14.43 -4.19
CA VAL A 5 32.26 15.11 -4.24
C VAL A 5 32.40 16.61 -4.40
N LEU A 6 33.35 17.24 -3.67
CA LEU A 6 33.61 18.68 -3.75
C LEU A 6 34.14 19.09 -5.11
N ASN A 7 34.97 18.25 -5.73
CA ASN A 7 35.51 18.48 -7.07
C ASN A 7 34.54 18.08 -8.20
N LEU A 8 33.37 17.58 -7.88
CA LEU A 8 32.37 17.07 -8.84
C LEU A 8 32.82 15.85 -9.66
N ASP A 9 33.82 15.10 -9.20
CA ASP A 9 34.27 13.85 -9.82
C ASP A 9 33.22 12.75 -9.69
N VAL A 10 32.47 12.77 -8.56
CA VAL A 10 31.35 11.88 -8.29
C VAL A 10 30.18 12.66 -7.67
N MET A 11 28.97 12.26 -7.98
CA MET A 11 27.77 12.84 -7.37
C MET A 11 26.96 11.74 -6.70
N PRO A 12 26.67 11.86 -5.38
CA PRO A 12 25.73 10.96 -4.71
C PRO A 12 24.32 11.08 -5.32
N SER A 13 23.53 10.01 -5.23
CA SER A 13 22.13 10.09 -5.64
C SER A 13 21.38 11.14 -4.81
N MET A 14 20.41 11.83 -5.43
CA MET A 14 19.57 12.80 -4.72
C MET A 14 18.91 12.17 -3.49
N ARG A 15 18.51 10.91 -3.60
CA ARG A 15 17.90 10.17 -2.49
C ARG A 15 18.89 10.03 -1.31
N CYS A 16 20.12 9.64 -1.57
CA CYS A 16 21.15 9.57 -0.54
C CYS A 16 21.39 10.93 0.12
N MET A 17 21.50 12.01 -0.66
CA MET A 17 21.70 13.35 -0.12
C MET A 17 20.53 13.81 0.76
N MET A 18 19.29 13.43 0.42
CA MET A 18 18.10 13.82 1.19
C MET A 18 17.88 13.00 2.46
N THR A 19 18.32 11.74 2.49
CA THR A 19 17.96 10.78 3.54
C THR A 19 19.14 10.35 4.41
N ALA A 20 20.39 10.67 4.01
CA ALA A 20 21.59 10.32 4.79
C ALA A 20 21.53 10.85 6.23
N GLY A 21 22.03 10.05 7.17
CA GLY A 21 22.03 10.34 8.60
C GLY A 21 20.81 9.73 9.34
N PRO A 22 20.25 10.40 10.35
CA PRO A 22 19.25 9.83 11.26
C PRO A 22 17.99 9.25 10.58
N ALA A 23 17.64 9.70 9.37
CA ALA A 23 16.50 9.14 8.65
C ALA A 23 16.77 7.71 8.17
N LEU A 24 17.95 7.47 7.59
CA LEU A 24 18.37 6.13 7.15
C LEU A 24 18.72 5.21 8.33
N GLU A 25 19.26 5.75 9.42
CA GLU A 25 19.51 4.96 10.63
C GLU A 25 18.23 4.39 11.23
N ARG A 26 17.13 5.13 11.14
CA ARG A 26 15.82 4.67 11.62
C ARG A 26 15.10 3.75 10.64
N ASP A 27 15.27 3.97 9.34
CA ASP A 27 14.50 3.31 8.30
C ASP A 27 15.32 3.20 7.01
N HIS A 28 16.04 2.10 6.85
CA HIS A 28 16.91 1.84 5.71
C HIS A 28 16.17 1.81 4.37
N ILE A 29 14.86 1.48 4.37
CA ILE A 29 14.03 1.41 3.16
C ILE A 29 13.96 2.77 2.48
N ALA A 30 14.00 3.86 3.25
CA ALA A 30 13.98 5.21 2.72
C ALA A 30 15.19 5.52 1.79
N GLY A 31 16.27 4.75 1.86
CA GLY A 31 17.44 4.87 0.98
C GLY A 31 17.24 4.30 -0.42
N TYR A 32 16.21 3.48 -0.63
CA TYR A 32 15.94 2.86 -1.93
C TYR A 32 14.90 3.65 -2.74
N ASN A 33 15.12 3.78 -4.04
CA ASN A 33 14.16 4.44 -4.93
C ASN A 33 13.02 3.51 -5.33
N CYS A 34 13.32 2.24 -5.56
CA CYS A 34 12.39 1.25 -6.09
C CYS A 34 12.54 -0.06 -5.36
N SER A 35 11.46 -0.84 -5.37
CA SER A 35 11.36 -2.17 -4.81
C SER A 35 10.44 -3.03 -5.68
N TYR A 36 10.39 -4.32 -5.39
CA TYR A 36 9.49 -5.25 -6.04
C TYR A 36 8.86 -6.18 -5.00
N VAL A 37 7.55 -6.43 -5.15
CA VAL A 37 6.80 -7.36 -4.31
C VAL A 37 5.87 -8.20 -5.18
N ALA A 38 5.92 -9.53 -5.06
CA ALA A 38 4.90 -10.41 -5.66
C ALA A 38 3.69 -10.52 -4.71
N ILE A 39 2.48 -10.56 -5.26
CA ILE A 39 1.26 -10.79 -4.48
C ILE A 39 1.02 -12.31 -4.36
N ASP A 40 1.87 -12.98 -3.62
CA ASP A 40 1.84 -14.42 -3.41
C ASP A 40 1.36 -14.84 -2.00
N ASN A 41 1.23 -13.87 -1.12
CA ASN A 41 0.73 -14.08 0.23
C ASN A 41 0.02 -12.82 0.76
N ALA A 42 -0.77 -12.99 1.81
CA ALA A 42 -1.60 -11.91 2.38
C ALA A 42 -0.78 -10.73 2.95
N ARG A 43 0.48 -10.97 3.32
CA ARG A 43 1.35 -9.93 3.86
C ARG A 43 1.90 -8.98 2.81
N ALA A 44 1.86 -9.36 1.54
CA ALA A 44 2.32 -8.49 0.46
C ALA A 44 1.62 -7.11 0.49
N PHE A 45 0.35 -7.06 0.86
CA PHE A 45 -0.41 -5.82 0.92
C PHE A 45 0.09 -4.85 2.01
N ASP A 46 0.36 -5.35 3.22
CA ASP A 46 0.87 -4.51 4.31
C ASP A 46 2.35 -4.12 4.11
N GLU A 47 3.13 -4.99 3.49
CA GLU A 47 4.51 -4.70 3.09
C GLU A 47 4.57 -3.58 2.05
N ILE A 48 3.73 -3.63 1.01
CA ILE A 48 3.60 -2.58 0.01
C ILE A 48 3.22 -1.25 0.69
N MET A 49 2.22 -1.25 1.58
CA MET A 49 1.84 -0.05 2.31
C MET A 49 3.05 0.54 3.06
N TYR A 50 3.78 -0.28 3.81
CA TYR A 50 4.94 0.17 4.57
C TYR A 50 6.05 0.75 3.68
N ILE A 51 6.39 0.05 2.59
CA ILE A 51 7.43 0.48 1.65
C ILE A 51 7.06 1.82 1.00
N LEU A 52 5.82 1.96 0.54
CA LEU A 52 5.31 3.22 -0.03
C LEU A 52 5.36 4.36 0.99
N MET A 53 5.00 4.11 2.24
CA MET A 53 5.06 5.10 3.33
C MET A 53 6.51 5.49 3.68
N CYS A 54 7.50 4.67 3.35
CA CYS A 54 8.92 5.02 3.41
C CYS A 54 9.39 5.86 2.22
N GLY A 55 8.52 6.12 1.25
CA GLY A 55 8.79 6.93 0.07
C GLY A 55 9.50 6.17 -1.05
N THR A 56 9.52 4.85 -1.01
CA THR A 56 10.09 3.97 -2.04
C THR A 56 8.99 3.54 -3.00
N GLY A 57 9.23 3.62 -4.31
CA GLY A 57 8.32 3.11 -5.33
C GLY A 57 8.24 1.59 -5.32
N VAL A 58 7.10 1.03 -5.68
CA VAL A 58 6.88 -0.42 -5.69
C VAL A 58 6.44 -0.90 -7.07
N GLY A 59 7.23 -1.80 -7.68
CA GLY A 59 6.74 -2.71 -8.70
C GLY A 59 6.07 -3.89 -8.02
N PHE A 60 4.84 -4.21 -8.38
CA PHE A 60 4.16 -5.36 -7.82
C PHE A 60 3.62 -6.28 -8.92
N SER A 61 3.67 -7.59 -8.66
CA SER A 61 3.16 -8.56 -9.60
C SER A 61 1.85 -9.17 -9.12
N VAL A 62 0.85 -9.11 -10.01
CA VAL A 62 -0.42 -9.82 -9.90
C VAL A 62 -0.52 -10.92 -10.95
N GLU A 63 0.61 -11.42 -11.49
CA GLU A 63 0.63 -12.57 -12.37
C GLU A 63 -0.05 -13.77 -11.70
N SER A 64 -0.78 -14.55 -12.47
CA SER A 64 -1.59 -15.68 -11.96
C SER A 64 -0.80 -16.65 -11.09
N LYS A 65 0.45 -16.94 -11.47
CA LYS A 65 1.36 -17.83 -10.71
C LYS A 65 1.61 -17.40 -9.25
N TYR A 66 1.44 -16.10 -8.95
CA TYR A 66 1.57 -15.57 -7.59
C TYR A 66 0.19 -15.50 -6.91
N VAL A 67 -0.78 -14.88 -7.56
CA VAL A 67 -2.11 -14.67 -6.98
C VAL A 67 -2.80 -16.01 -6.63
N GLU A 68 -2.54 -17.05 -7.40
CA GLU A 68 -3.04 -18.40 -7.11
C GLU A 68 -2.48 -19.02 -5.81
N GLN A 69 -1.44 -18.46 -5.22
CA GLN A 69 -0.90 -18.89 -3.93
C GLN A 69 -1.68 -18.29 -2.75
N LEU A 70 -2.49 -17.26 -2.99
CA LEU A 70 -3.34 -16.68 -1.94
C LEU A 70 -4.35 -17.69 -1.41
N PRO A 71 -4.71 -17.61 -0.12
CA PRO A 71 -5.75 -18.45 0.45
C PRO A 71 -7.12 -18.17 -0.19
N VAL A 72 -8.02 -19.14 -0.08
CA VAL A 72 -9.43 -18.94 -0.40
C VAL A 72 -10.04 -18.01 0.66
N VAL A 73 -10.81 -17.03 0.19
CA VAL A 73 -11.56 -16.12 1.07
C VAL A 73 -12.70 -16.88 1.72
N ALA A 74 -13.00 -16.57 2.98
CA ALA A 74 -14.09 -17.20 3.71
C ALA A 74 -15.42 -17.12 2.95
N GLU A 75 -16.21 -18.19 3.00
CA GLU A 75 -17.52 -18.25 2.34
C GLU A 75 -18.57 -17.34 2.98
N LYS A 76 -18.42 -17.12 4.29
CA LYS A 76 -19.35 -16.30 5.08
C LYS A 76 -18.59 -15.30 5.93
N PHE A 77 -19.16 -14.12 6.04
CA PHE A 77 -18.66 -13.06 6.89
C PHE A 77 -19.63 -12.76 8.02
N TYR A 78 -19.07 -12.49 9.19
CA TYR A 78 -19.84 -12.03 10.35
C TYR A 78 -19.12 -10.85 11.02
N ASP A 79 -19.89 -9.93 11.58
CA ASP A 79 -19.34 -8.81 12.33
C ASP A 79 -18.74 -9.33 13.64
N SER A 80 -17.50 -8.97 13.89
CA SER A 80 -16.74 -9.38 15.05
C SER A 80 -16.66 -8.24 16.07
N ASP A 81 -16.59 -8.59 17.36
CA ASP A 81 -16.28 -7.61 18.42
C ASP A 81 -14.80 -7.25 18.50
N THR A 82 -13.95 -7.89 17.71
CA THR A 82 -12.53 -7.54 17.58
C THR A 82 -12.38 -6.11 17.11
N VAL A 83 -11.52 -5.33 17.79
CA VAL A 83 -11.24 -3.95 17.45
C VAL A 83 -9.78 -3.83 17.00
N VAL A 84 -9.56 -3.49 15.73
CA VAL A 84 -8.24 -3.17 15.20
C VAL A 84 -7.86 -1.75 15.63
N VAL A 85 -6.88 -1.63 16.52
CA VAL A 85 -6.42 -0.34 17.04
C VAL A 85 -5.26 0.18 16.20
N VAL A 86 -5.45 1.34 15.58
CA VAL A 86 -4.45 1.95 14.70
C VAL A 86 -3.50 2.86 15.49
N ALA A 87 -2.21 2.52 15.51
CA ALA A 87 -1.19 3.41 16.06
C ALA A 87 -0.76 4.47 15.03
N ASP A 88 -0.45 5.68 15.52
CA ASP A 88 -0.04 6.84 14.69
C ASP A 88 1.40 6.72 14.19
N SER A 89 1.66 5.72 13.36
CA SER A 89 2.97 5.46 12.73
C SER A 89 2.82 4.66 11.44
N LYS A 90 3.82 4.73 10.54
CA LYS A 90 3.86 3.91 9.32
C LYS A 90 3.67 2.42 9.63
N LEU A 91 4.40 1.93 10.63
CA LEU A 91 4.29 0.53 11.04
C LEU A 91 2.93 0.21 11.66
N GLY A 92 2.34 1.16 12.40
CA GLY A 92 1.01 1.02 12.97
C GLY A 92 -0.07 0.86 11.90
N TRP A 93 -0.01 1.67 10.84
CA TRP A 93 -0.92 1.59 9.70
C TRP A 93 -0.76 0.27 8.94
N ALA A 94 0.47 -0.14 8.63
CA ALA A 94 0.73 -1.42 7.98
C ALA A 94 0.25 -2.61 8.82
N LYS A 95 0.51 -2.60 10.13
CA LYS A 95 0.04 -3.65 11.05
C LYS A 95 -1.49 -3.73 11.12
N SER A 96 -2.18 -2.59 11.14
CA SER A 96 -3.64 -2.58 11.18
C SER A 96 -4.25 -3.13 9.90
N LEU A 97 -3.66 -2.84 8.72
CA LEU A 97 -4.08 -3.45 7.46
C LEU A 97 -3.82 -4.97 7.45
N ARG A 98 -2.67 -5.42 7.96
CA ARG A 98 -2.36 -6.85 8.11
C ARG A 98 -3.40 -7.56 8.96
N GLU A 99 -3.73 -6.98 10.12
CA GLU A 99 -4.70 -7.54 11.05
C GLU A 99 -6.10 -7.62 10.42
N LEU A 100 -6.53 -6.56 9.73
CA LEU A 100 -7.78 -6.54 8.98
C LEU A 100 -7.82 -7.68 7.95
N ILE A 101 -6.82 -7.81 7.09
CA ILE A 101 -6.78 -8.83 6.04
C ILE A 101 -6.78 -10.24 6.65
N HIS A 102 -6.03 -10.45 7.73
CA HIS A 102 -6.02 -11.74 8.43
C HIS A 102 -7.40 -12.11 8.98
N LEU A 103 -8.10 -11.18 9.61
CA LEU A 103 -9.44 -11.39 10.13
C LEU A 103 -10.45 -11.65 9.00
N LEU A 104 -10.33 -10.96 7.87
CA LEU A 104 -11.19 -11.18 6.71
C LEU A 104 -11.00 -12.57 6.09
N TYR A 105 -9.78 -13.09 6.02
CA TYR A 105 -9.56 -14.48 5.62
C TYR A 105 -10.20 -15.49 6.58
N ALA A 106 -10.32 -15.14 7.87
CA ALA A 106 -11.05 -15.92 8.86
C ALA A 106 -12.58 -15.68 8.87
N GLY A 107 -13.10 -14.87 7.94
CA GLY A 107 -14.53 -14.54 7.86
C GLY A 107 -15.01 -13.51 8.87
N GLN A 108 -14.10 -12.83 9.57
CA GLN A 108 -14.43 -11.84 10.59
C GLN A 108 -14.31 -10.42 10.01
N VAL A 109 -15.36 -9.62 10.21
CA VAL A 109 -15.33 -8.17 9.91
C VAL A 109 -15.12 -7.43 11.23
N PRO A 110 -13.90 -6.93 11.52
CA PRO A 110 -13.63 -6.24 12.76
C PRO A 110 -14.18 -4.81 12.76
N LYS A 111 -14.28 -4.23 13.94
CA LYS A 111 -14.34 -2.79 14.15
C LYS A 111 -12.92 -2.23 14.12
N TRP A 112 -12.76 -0.91 13.93
CA TRP A 112 -11.46 -0.25 14.03
C TRP A 112 -11.53 1.00 14.87
N ASP A 113 -10.44 1.24 15.60
CA ASP A 113 -10.24 2.44 16.40
C ASP A 113 -9.08 3.25 15.84
N VAL A 114 -9.38 4.41 15.29
CA VAL A 114 -8.44 5.37 14.71
C VAL A 114 -8.22 6.61 15.59
N THR A 115 -8.73 6.61 16.82
CA THR A 115 -8.67 7.76 17.72
C THR A 115 -7.25 8.20 18.07
N ARG A 116 -6.28 7.30 17.95
CA ARG A 116 -4.87 7.58 18.21
C ARG A 116 -4.15 8.21 16.99
N VAL A 117 -4.77 8.18 15.82
CA VAL A 117 -4.18 8.77 14.60
C VAL A 117 -4.32 10.28 14.67
N ARG A 118 -3.22 10.99 14.39
CA ARG A 118 -3.20 12.46 14.38
C ARG A 118 -4.23 13.02 13.39
N PRO A 119 -4.84 14.16 13.71
CA PRO A 119 -5.84 14.77 12.84
C PRO A 119 -5.22 15.29 11.54
N ALA A 120 -6.07 15.49 10.54
CA ALA A 120 -5.69 16.13 9.29
C ALA A 120 -5.08 17.52 9.55
N GLY A 121 -4.06 17.88 8.78
CA GLY A 121 -3.35 19.14 8.90
C GLY A 121 -2.23 19.18 9.95
N ALA A 122 -2.08 18.19 10.80
CA ALA A 122 -0.99 18.10 11.76
C ALA A 122 0.38 18.00 11.04
N PRO A 123 1.45 18.66 11.55
CA PRO A 123 2.75 18.65 10.89
C PRO A 123 3.40 17.26 10.90
N LEU A 124 4.01 16.88 9.78
CA LEU A 124 4.82 15.66 9.67
C LEU A 124 6.28 15.95 10.04
N LYS A 125 6.84 15.14 10.95
CA LYS A 125 8.17 15.40 11.53
C LYS A 125 9.34 14.96 10.65
N THR A 126 9.15 14.05 9.71
CA THR A 126 10.26 13.38 9.00
C THR A 126 10.57 13.98 7.63
N PHE A 127 9.55 14.22 6.82
CA PHE A 127 9.73 14.73 5.44
C PHE A 127 9.06 16.10 5.20
N GLY A 128 8.57 16.73 6.27
CA GLY A 128 7.72 17.91 6.13
C GLY A 128 6.35 17.57 5.57
N GLY A 129 5.48 18.57 5.41
CA GLY A 129 4.11 18.38 4.96
C GLY A 129 3.11 18.23 6.10
N ARG A 130 1.89 17.90 5.75
CA ARG A 130 0.76 17.79 6.70
C ARG A 130 0.13 16.41 6.63
N ALA A 131 -0.33 15.92 7.77
CA ALA A 131 -1.02 14.64 7.88
C ALA A 131 -2.39 14.69 7.18
N SER A 132 -2.81 13.57 6.61
CA SER A 132 -4.15 13.40 6.02
C SER A 132 -5.25 13.19 7.04
N GLY A 133 -4.90 12.84 8.28
CA GLY A 133 -5.85 12.29 9.23
C GLY A 133 -6.15 10.81 8.98
N PRO A 134 -7.11 10.23 9.73
CA PRO A 134 -7.44 8.80 9.65
C PRO A 134 -8.32 8.43 8.45
N ASP A 135 -9.08 9.35 7.87
CA ASP A 135 -10.13 9.07 6.88
C ASP A 135 -9.63 8.26 5.67
N PRO A 136 -8.48 8.57 5.06
CA PRO A 136 -7.98 7.77 3.93
C PRO A 136 -7.69 6.31 4.30
N LEU A 137 -7.24 6.04 5.52
CA LEU A 137 -7.02 4.67 5.98
C LEU A 137 -8.34 3.93 6.20
N VAL A 138 -9.35 4.61 6.75
CA VAL A 138 -10.71 4.07 6.89
C VAL A 138 -11.29 3.72 5.52
N ASP A 139 -11.06 4.53 4.51
CA ASP A 139 -11.47 4.25 3.13
C ASP A 139 -10.82 2.98 2.58
N VAL A 140 -9.52 2.76 2.85
CA VAL A 140 -8.86 1.49 2.47
C VAL A 140 -9.51 0.33 3.19
N PHE A 141 -9.77 0.43 4.48
CA PHE A 141 -10.40 -0.65 5.23
C PHE A 141 -11.76 -1.02 4.67
N ASN A 142 -12.61 -0.02 4.40
CA ASN A 142 -13.91 -0.24 3.78
C ASN A 142 -13.79 -0.86 2.39
N PHE A 143 -12.83 -0.40 1.57
CA PHE A 143 -12.58 -0.95 0.25
C PHE A 143 -12.16 -2.41 0.31
N VAL A 144 -11.22 -2.76 1.19
CA VAL A 144 -10.73 -4.13 1.38
C VAL A 144 -11.84 -5.05 1.87
N VAL A 145 -12.63 -4.62 2.87
CA VAL A 145 -13.80 -5.39 3.36
C VAL A 145 -14.78 -5.68 2.23
N ARG A 146 -15.12 -4.67 1.42
CA ARG A 146 -16.02 -4.85 0.28
C ARG A 146 -15.45 -5.83 -0.75
N THR A 147 -14.18 -5.70 -1.09
CA THR A 147 -13.51 -6.59 -2.06
C THR A 147 -13.50 -8.03 -1.56
N PHE A 148 -13.20 -8.27 -0.29
CA PHE A 148 -13.22 -9.60 0.30
C PHE A 148 -14.63 -10.20 0.33
N LYS A 149 -15.65 -9.42 0.71
CA LYS A 149 -17.05 -9.89 0.66
C LYS A 149 -17.48 -10.28 -0.75
N ASN A 150 -17.04 -9.54 -1.78
CA ASN A 150 -17.31 -9.88 -3.18
C ASN A 150 -16.57 -11.14 -3.65
N ALA A 151 -15.47 -11.49 -3.01
CA ALA A 151 -14.67 -12.68 -3.30
C ALA A 151 -15.03 -13.88 -2.43
N ALA A 152 -16.11 -13.83 -1.64
CA ALA A 152 -16.50 -14.89 -0.73
C ALA A 152 -16.53 -16.28 -1.39
N GLY A 153 -15.88 -17.27 -0.76
CA GLY A 153 -15.80 -18.65 -1.24
C GLY A 153 -14.82 -18.91 -2.39
N ARG A 154 -14.09 -17.90 -2.86
CA ARG A 154 -13.07 -18.04 -3.89
C ARG A 154 -11.78 -17.30 -3.53
N LYS A 155 -10.73 -17.47 -4.30
CA LYS A 155 -9.53 -16.63 -4.19
C LYS A 155 -9.79 -15.24 -4.76
N LEU A 156 -9.05 -14.25 -4.27
CA LEU A 156 -8.95 -12.95 -4.93
C LEU A 156 -8.40 -13.17 -6.35
N ASN A 157 -8.93 -12.45 -7.31
CA ASN A 157 -8.40 -12.46 -8.67
C ASN A 157 -7.32 -11.39 -8.86
N THR A 158 -6.66 -11.39 -10.00
CA THR A 158 -5.57 -10.49 -10.34
C THR A 158 -5.98 -9.02 -10.28
N LEU A 159 -7.15 -8.66 -10.79
CA LEU A 159 -7.67 -7.31 -10.78
C LEU A 159 -8.07 -6.84 -9.37
N GLU A 160 -8.66 -7.71 -8.54
CA GLU A 160 -8.97 -7.38 -7.14
C GLU A 160 -7.69 -7.12 -6.33
N CYS A 161 -6.65 -7.92 -6.54
CA CYS A 161 -5.35 -7.67 -5.92
C CYS A 161 -4.73 -6.35 -6.39
N HIS A 162 -4.78 -6.07 -7.68
CA HIS A 162 -4.35 -4.80 -8.26
C HIS A 162 -5.08 -3.61 -7.63
N ASP A 163 -6.41 -3.68 -7.55
CA ASP A 163 -7.23 -2.59 -7.04
C ASP A 163 -6.99 -2.32 -5.55
N ILE A 164 -6.75 -3.36 -4.73
CA ILE A 164 -6.34 -3.22 -3.33
C ILE A 164 -5.01 -2.47 -3.24
N VAL A 165 -4.01 -2.83 -4.04
CA VAL A 165 -2.70 -2.15 -4.03
C VAL A 165 -2.84 -0.70 -4.48
N CYS A 166 -3.63 -0.42 -5.51
CA CYS A 166 -3.91 0.95 -5.94
C CYS A 166 -4.59 1.77 -4.84
N LYS A 167 -5.55 1.16 -4.12
CA LYS A 167 -6.23 1.83 -2.99
C LYS A 167 -5.28 2.12 -1.82
N ILE A 168 -4.33 1.21 -1.54
CA ILE A 168 -3.26 1.43 -0.57
C ILE A 168 -2.40 2.64 -0.98
N ALA A 169 -2.04 2.75 -2.26
CA ALA A 169 -1.24 3.85 -2.75
C ALA A 169 -1.93 5.20 -2.63
N GLU A 170 -3.24 5.24 -2.81
CA GLU A 170 -4.06 6.46 -2.63
C GLU A 170 -3.88 7.05 -1.21
N VAL A 171 -3.89 6.20 -0.18
CA VAL A 171 -3.63 6.62 1.20
C VAL A 171 -2.27 7.28 1.37
N VAL A 172 -1.26 6.72 0.75
CA VAL A 172 0.12 7.23 0.86
C VAL A 172 0.26 8.59 0.17
N VAL A 173 -0.40 8.79 -0.97
CA VAL A 173 -0.40 10.08 -1.70
C VAL A 173 -1.11 11.16 -0.89
N VAL A 174 -2.30 10.87 -0.39
CA VAL A 174 -3.10 11.81 0.42
C VAL A 174 -2.41 12.08 1.76
N GLY A 175 -1.68 11.09 2.31
CA GLY A 175 -0.91 11.21 3.55
C GLY A 175 0.30 12.15 3.47
N GLY A 176 0.53 12.84 2.35
CA GLY A 176 1.58 13.85 2.20
C GLY A 176 3.02 13.29 2.13
N VAL A 177 3.19 11.97 2.03
CA VAL A 177 4.51 11.32 2.04
C VAL A 177 5.18 11.28 0.66
N ARG A 178 4.71 11.88 -0.36
CA ARG A 178 5.14 11.90 -1.77
C ARG A 178 4.19 11.13 -2.70
N ARG A 179 4.35 11.43 -3.98
CA ARG A 179 3.65 10.72 -5.06
C ARG A 179 3.96 9.24 -4.95
N SER A 180 2.94 8.43 -4.78
CA SER A 180 3.04 6.99 -4.92
C SER A 180 3.54 6.66 -6.33
N ALA A 181 4.55 5.82 -6.42
CA ALA A 181 5.05 5.30 -7.68
C ALA A 181 4.81 3.79 -7.69
N LEU A 182 3.84 3.36 -8.50
CA LEU A 182 3.49 1.96 -8.68
C LEU A 182 3.65 1.54 -10.14
N ILE A 183 4.16 0.32 -10.34
CA ILE A 183 4.08 -0.42 -11.61
C ILE A 183 3.42 -1.75 -11.30
N SER A 184 2.35 -2.06 -12.02
CA SER A 184 1.68 -3.37 -11.97
C SER A 184 2.21 -4.27 -13.08
N LEU A 185 2.59 -5.49 -12.72
CA LEU A 185 2.97 -6.54 -13.64
C LEU A 185 1.88 -7.62 -13.64
N SER A 186 1.46 -8.05 -14.81
CA SER A 186 0.41 -9.07 -15.01
C SER A 186 0.73 -9.95 -16.21
N ASP A 187 0.02 -11.06 -16.33
CA ASP A 187 0.13 -11.92 -17.49
C ASP A 187 -0.41 -11.21 -18.73
N LEU A 188 0.24 -11.40 -19.87
CA LEU A 188 -0.14 -10.75 -21.15
C LEU A 188 -1.51 -11.20 -21.66
N ASP A 189 -1.97 -12.37 -21.27
CA ASP A 189 -3.24 -12.97 -21.65
C ASP A 189 -4.35 -12.74 -20.61
N ASP A 190 -4.06 -12.08 -19.48
CA ASP A 190 -5.07 -11.70 -18.51
C ASP A 190 -5.96 -10.58 -19.07
N SER A 191 -7.15 -10.97 -19.55
CA SER A 191 -8.13 -10.03 -20.12
C SER A 191 -8.61 -8.99 -19.12
N ARG A 192 -8.75 -9.35 -17.82
CA ARG A 192 -9.18 -8.42 -16.76
C ARG A 192 -8.17 -7.29 -16.59
N MET A 193 -6.88 -7.64 -16.54
CA MET A 193 -5.81 -6.65 -16.38
C MET A 193 -5.65 -5.79 -17.63
N ARG A 194 -5.76 -6.38 -18.83
CA ARG A 194 -5.72 -5.64 -20.10
C ARG A 194 -6.86 -4.61 -20.20
N GLU A 195 -8.03 -4.92 -19.67
CA GLU A 195 -9.21 -4.07 -19.68
C GLU A 195 -9.38 -3.20 -18.42
N ALA A 196 -8.47 -3.30 -17.47
CA ALA A 196 -8.55 -2.60 -16.18
C ALA A 196 -8.75 -1.09 -16.31
N LYS A 197 -8.23 -0.49 -17.38
CA LYS A 197 -8.35 0.94 -17.70
C LYS A 197 -9.15 1.19 -18.99
N SER A 198 -10.12 0.34 -19.29
CA SER A 198 -11.05 0.55 -20.40
C SER A 198 -12.27 1.38 -19.98
N GLY A 199 -12.97 1.97 -20.95
CA GLY A 199 -14.17 2.76 -20.69
C GLY A 199 -13.93 3.98 -19.82
N GLN A 200 -14.87 4.28 -18.93
CA GLN A 200 -14.79 5.42 -17.99
C GLN A 200 -14.23 5.01 -16.61
N TRP A 201 -13.19 4.18 -16.60
CA TRP A 201 -12.57 3.66 -15.37
C TRP A 201 -12.19 4.75 -14.36
N TRP A 202 -11.82 5.95 -14.83
CA TRP A 202 -11.45 7.08 -13.95
C TRP A 202 -12.63 7.60 -13.11
N VAL A 203 -13.86 7.24 -13.47
CA VAL A 203 -15.08 7.57 -12.70
C VAL A 203 -15.42 6.45 -11.73
N THR A 204 -15.36 5.19 -12.21
CA THR A 204 -15.79 4.01 -11.44
C THR A 204 -14.71 3.48 -10.51
N GLU A 205 -13.43 3.53 -10.94
CA GLU A 205 -12.29 2.96 -10.25
C GLU A 205 -11.07 3.93 -10.27
N PRO A 206 -11.24 5.15 -9.73
CA PRO A 206 -10.24 6.22 -9.86
C PRO A 206 -8.87 5.87 -9.25
N GLN A 207 -8.82 4.97 -8.25
CA GLN A 207 -7.57 4.51 -7.65
C GLN A 207 -6.62 3.85 -8.67
N ARG A 208 -7.12 3.28 -9.79
CA ARG A 208 -6.28 2.69 -10.84
C ARG A 208 -5.35 3.68 -11.52
N ALA A 209 -5.60 5.00 -11.37
CA ALA A 209 -4.70 6.04 -11.85
C ALA A 209 -3.33 6.02 -11.16
N LEU A 210 -3.21 5.38 -10.01
CA LEU A 210 -1.98 5.36 -9.21
C LEU A 210 -0.96 4.32 -9.65
N ALA A 211 -1.35 3.34 -10.44
CA ALA A 211 -0.43 2.35 -11.00
C ALA A 211 -0.25 2.54 -12.51
N ASN A 212 0.98 2.40 -12.99
CA ASN A 212 1.27 2.13 -14.38
C ASN A 212 1.09 0.63 -14.64
N ASN A 213 0.42 0.28 -15.72
CA ASN A 213 0.18 -1.10 -16.17
C ASN A 213 -0.07 -1.12 -17.68
#